data_1bb2aad67d65e3dfd0d2338968e51a39
#
_entry.id   1bb2aad67d65e3dfd0d2338968e51a39
#
_cell.length_a   1.000
_cell.length_b   1.000
_cell.length_c   1.000
_cell.angle_alpha   90.00
_cell.angle_beta   90.00
_cell.angle_gamma   90.00
#
_symmetry.space_group_name_H-M   'P 1'
#
loop_
_entity.id
_entity.type
_entity.pdbx_description
1 polymer ?
#
loop_
_entity_poly.entity_id
_entity_poly.type
_entity_poly.pdbx_seq_one_letter_code
_entity_poly.pdbx_strand_id
1 'polypeptide(L)'
;MDNKSQQNGPPASSGTGSAADKRMLEDQKGKDANASRGSRGKPLRAILIAGILIVIALVVTWKWYQGTRRYVSTDDAAIDAHRLTVSSKTLGRIDSLGTDEGDTIATGQVLVQLNTSDLLAQRAQAHSGLTVAQANMHLARVTLERAQSDWERARLLFNSQTMTPEQFDHAKSEYDAAQARLAVAQAQIRSTETQIAVIDTSLSNAIIRSPLHGVVSKRWAMVGDVVQPSQAIFSVYDLDSVWVTANLEETKLGRIQQDDSVFIHVDSYPDRKFVGRVVEIGANTAAQFSLIPPNNASGNFTKVTQRVSVKISIMPLDDSPRVTPLLPGMSVEVKVKVRQT
;
A
#
# COMPACT_ATOMS: atom_id res chain seq x y z
N MET A 1 -38.22 51.12 10.63
CA MET A 1 -38.62 51.33 9.25
C MET A 1 -39.07 49.96 8.80
N ASP A 2 -40.33 49.59 9.07
CA ASP A 2 -41.51 49.79 8.25
C ASP A 2 -41.40 48.96 6.97
N ASN A 3 -42.30 48.08 6.58
CA ASN A 3 -43.75 48.01 6.74
C ASN A 3 -44.23 46.63 6.21
N LYS A 4 -45.06 45.91 6.94
CA LYS A 4 -46.48 45.62 6.76
C LYS A 4 -46.80 44.83 5.46
N SER A 5 -47.34 43.65 5.62
CA SER A 5 -48.77 43.24 5.81
C SER A 5 -49.46 43.03 4.44
N GLN A 6 -50.21 42.01 4.18
CA GLN A 6 -51.57 41.60 4.57
C GLN A 6 -51.90 40.33 3.81
N GLN A 7 -52.35 39.22 4.38
CA GLN A 7 -53.71 38.91 4.75
C GLN A 7 -54.73 39.07 3.59
N ASN A 8 -55.26 37.92 3.08
CA ASN A 8 -56.71 37.73 3.05
C ASN A 8 -57.10 36.29 2.68
N GLY A 9 -57.87 35.69 3.49
CA GLY A 9 -58.60 34.44 3.33
C GLY A 9 -60.02 34.71 2.80
N PRO A 10 -60.93 33.74 2.86
CA PRO A 10 -61.85 33.38 1.78
C PRO A 10 -63.24 34.08 1.84
N PRO A 11 -64.15 33.76 0.94
CA PRO A 11 -65.44 33.36 1.46
C PRO A 11 -66.14 32.18 0.72
N ALA A 12 -66.88 31.47 1.53
CA ALA A 12 -67.91 30.53 1.17
C ALA A 12 -69.23 31.29 0.73
N SER A 13 -69.99 30.62 -0.12
CA SER A 13 -71.49 30.70 -0.15
C SER A 13 -71.94 29.60 -1.11
N SER A 14 -72.66 28.54 -0.71
CA SER A 14 -74.07 28.46 -0.36
C SER A 14 -75.05 28.62 -1.55
N GLY A 15 -75.88 27.63 -1.73
CA GLY A 15 -77.19 27.74 -2.44
C GLY A 15 -77.47 26.49 -3.26
N THR A 16 -78.14 25.49 -2.75
CA THR A 16 -79.58 25.24 -2.64
C THR A 16 -80.30 25.02 -3.95
N GLY A 17 -81.08 23.95 -3.98
CA GLY A 17 -82.32 23.78 -4.76
C GLY A 17 -82.30 22.52 -5.62
N SER A 18 -82.90 21.56 -5.27
CA SER A 18 -84.28 21.13 -5.10
C SER A 18 -84.66 20.24 -6.26
N ALA A 19 -84.91 19.01 -5.98
CA ALA A 19 -86.15 18.29 -5.93
C ALA A 19 -86.91 18.15 -7.26
N ALA A 20 -87.39 16.97 -7.42
CA ALA A 20 -88.42 16.47 -8.31
C ALA A 20 -87.86 16.06 -9.71
N ASP A 21 -88.03 14.87 -10.19
CA ASP A 21 -89.32 14.24 -10.29
C ASP A 21 -89.18 12.71 -10.37
N LYS A 22 -90.11 12.12 -9.70
CA LYS A 22 -90.51 10.73 -9.74
C LYS A 22 -91.34 10.44 -10.98
N ARG A 23 -91.34 9.16 -11.42
CA ARG A 23 -92.35 8.44 -12.23
C ARG A 23 -91.93 8.34 -13.69
N MET A 24 -91.87 7.14 -14.21
CA MET A 24 -92.83 6.10 -14.51
C MET A 24 -92.09 4.89 -14.96
N LEU A 25 -92.22 3.80 -14.28
CA LEU A 25 -93.15 2.72 -14.46
C LEU A 25 -93.05 2.00 -15.81
N GLU A 26 -92.65 0.75 -15.62
CA GLU A 26 -93.35 -0.45 -16.18
C GLU A 26 -93.40 -0.55 -17.69
N ASP A 27 -92.84 -1.52 -18.22
CA ASP A 27 -93.49 -2.75 -18.71
C ASP A 27 -92.61 -3.37 -19.84
N GLN A 28 -92.41 -4.58 -19.79
CA GLN A 28 -92.55 -5.72 -20.68
C GLN A 28 -91.38 -6.68 -20.58
N LYS A 29 -91.49 -7.69 -19.90
CA LYS A 29 -91.91 -9.07 -20.04
C LYS A 29 -91.91 -9.58 -21.49
N GLY A 30 -91.02 -10.49 -21.73
CA GLY A 30 -91.05 -11.38 -22.87
C GLY A 30 -89.82 -12.15 -23.18
N LYS A 31 -89.78 -13.36 -22.65
CA LYS A 31 -89.29 -14.59 -23.26
C LYS A 31 -88.09 -14.48 -24.19
N ASP A 32 -86.97 -15.18 -23.86
CA ASP A 32 -86.85 -16.56 -24.36
C ASP A 32 -85.74 -17.29 -23.65
N ALA A 33 -86.10 -18.44 -23.15
CA ALA A 33 -85.22 -19.45 -22.72
C ALA A 33 -84.45 -20.06 -23.91
N ASN A 34 -83.16 -20.09 -23.84
CA ASN A 34 -82.43 -21.17 -24.55
C ASN A 34 -81.30 -21.70 -23.73
N ALA A 35 -81.44 -22.89 -23.28
CA ALA A 35 -80.50 -23.71 -22.62
C ALA A 35 -79.38 -24.10 -23.58
N SER A 36 -78.18 -23.76 -23.30
CA SER A 36 -77.07 -24.52 -23.84
C SER A 36 -76.29 -25.21 -22.75
N ARG A 37 -76.48 -26.50 -22.71
CA ARG A 37 -75.62 -27.48 -22.09
C ARG A 37 -74.19 -27.29 -22.62
N GLY A 38 -73.27 -26.98 -21.77
CA GLY A 38 -71.90 -26.82 -22.25
C GLY A 38 -70.90 -27.28 -21.21
N SER A 39 -70.38 -28.39 -21.39
CA SER A 39 -69.00 -28.77 -21.11
C SER A 39 -68.45 -28.63 -19.66
N ARG A 40 -68.77 -29.59 -18.83
CA ARG A 40 -68.15 -29.88 -17.53
C ARG A 40 -66.69 -30.36 -17.57
N GLY A 41 -65.93 -30.19 -18.67
CA GLY A 41 -64.57 -30.67 -18.83
C GLY A 41 -63.46 -29.60 -18.85
N LYS A 42 -63.85 -28.31 -18.89
CA LYS A 42 -62.84 -27.23 -19.02
C LYS A 42 -62.21 -26.67 -17.72
N PRO A 43 -62.90 -26.67 -16.56
CA PRO A 43 -62.25 -26.13 -15.34
C PRO A 43 -61.14 -27.00 -14.79
N LEU A 44 -61.24 -28.36 -14.93
CA LEU A 44 -60.20 -29.24 -14.39
C LEU A 44 -58.84 -29.09 -15.11
N ARG A 45 -58.85 -28.90 -16.45
CA ARG A 45 -57.62 -28.68 -17.24
C ARG A 45 -57.04 -27.27 -16.96
N ALA A 46 -57.88 -26.27 -16.79
CA ALA A 46 -57.43 -24.92 -16.42
C ALA A 46 -56.82 -24.89 -14.99
N ILE A 47 -57.40 -25.62 -14.05
CA ILE A 47 -56.86 -25.76 -12.68
C ILE A 47 -55.53 -26.55 -12.69
N LEU A 48 -55.42 -27.59 -13.50
CA LEU A 48 -54.16 -28.34 -13.66
C LEU A 48 -53.04 -27.45 -14.28
N ILE A 49 -53.34 -26.67 -15.32
CA ILE A 49 -52.41 -25.74 -15.95
C ILE A 49 -52.01 -24.65 -14.96
N ALA A 50 -52.95 -24.07 -14.22
CA ALA A 50 -52.67 -23.09 -13.17
C ALA A 50 -51.81 -23.67 -12.06
N GLY A 51 -52.07 -24.92 -11.64
CA GLY A 51 -51.23 -25.61 -10.67
C GLY A 51 -49.78 -25.85 -11.13
N ILE A 52 -49.59 -26.24 -12.40
CA ILE A 52 -48.28 -26.39 -13.01
C ILE A 52 -47.51 -25.03 -13.08
N LEU A 53 -48.19 -23.97 -13.47
CA LEU A 53 -47.62 -22.62 -13.51
C LEU A 53 -47.17 -22.13 -12.13
N ILE A 54 -48.00 -22.41 -11.08
CA ILE A 54 -47.64 -22.07 -9.70
C ILE A 54 -46.40 -22.86 -9.26
N VAL A 55 -46.30 -24.15 -9.56
CA VAL A 55 -45.14 -24.98 -9.24
C VAL A 55 -43.91 -24.48 -9.96
N ILE A 56 -44.01 -24.12 -11.25
CA ILE A 56 -42.88 -23.55 -12.02
C ILE A 56 -42.48 -22.23 -11.39
N ALA A 57 -43.41 -21.34 -11.07
CA ALA A 57 -43.14 -20.07 -10.42
C ALA A 57 -42.44 -20.25 -9.07
N LEU A 58 -42.89 -21.23 -8.25
CA LEU A 58 -42.24 -21.58 -6.99
C LEU A 58 -40.82 -22.14 -7.18
N VAL A 59 -40.59 -23.01 -8.16
CA VAL A 59 -39.28 -23.55 -8.48
C VAL A 59 -38.34 -22.43 -9.00
N VAL A 60 -38.82 -21.53 -9.85
CA VAL A 60 -38.04 -20.39 -10.34
C VAL A 60 -37.71 -19.43 -9.21
N THR A 61 -38.69 -19.11 -8.36
CA THR A 61 -38.48 -18.23 -7.19
C THR A 61 -37.52 -18.87 -6.19
N TRP A 62 -37.64 -20.18 -5.96
CA TRP A 62 -36.73 -20.94 -5.11
C TRP A 62 -35.30 -20.95 -5.66
N LYS A 63 -35.13 -21.22 -6.96
CA LYS A 63 -33.79 -21.16 -7.60
C LYS A 63 -33.19 -19.76 -7.58
N TRP A 64 -34.01 -18.74 -7.82
CA TRP A 64 -33.58 -17.34 -7.74
C TRP A 64 -33.16 -16.96 -6.31
N TYR A 65 -33.97 -17.37 -5.32
CA TYR A 65 -33.67 -17.15 -3.90
C TYR A 65 -32.41 -17.89 -3.44
N GLN A 66 -32.20 -19.13 -3.88
CA GLN A 66 -30.94 -19.85 -3.62
C GLN A 66 -29.74 -19.20 -4.32
N GLY A 67 -29.91 -18.65 -5.51
CA GLY A 67 -28.87 -17.93 -6.24
C GLY A 67 -28.38 -16.70 -5.48
N THR A 68 -29.31 -15.93 -4.94
CA THR A 68 -29.00 -14.70 -4.18
C THR A 68 -28.30 -14.99 -2.85
N ARG A 69 -28.52 -16.16 -2.25
CA ARG A 69 -27.86 -16.58 -1.01
C ARG A 69 -26.43 -17.11 -1.20
N ARG A 70 -26.01 -17.39 -2.45
CA ARG A 70 -24.68 -17.99 -2.73
C ARG A 70 -23.55 -16.96 -2.78
N TYR A 71 -23.88 -15.69 -2.83
CA TYR A 71 -22.89 -14.64 -2.94
C TYR A 71 -23.08 -13.60 -1.85
N VAL A 72 -21.96 -13.14 -1.32
CA VAL A 72 -21.87 -11.94 -0.50
C VAL A 72 -21.15 -10.88 -1.32
N SER A 73 -21.80 -9.75 -1.57
CA SER A 73 -21.24 -8.67 -2.38
C SER A 73 -21.06 -7.40 -1.57
N THR A 74 -20.08 -6.62 -1.98
CA THR A 74 -19.86 -5.24 -1.54
C THR A 74 -19.34 -4.41 -2.70
N ASP A 75 -19.75 -3.16 -2.74
CA ASP A 75 -19.25 -2.07 -3.58
C ASP A 75 -18.24 -1.19 -2.85
N ASP A 76 -18.12 -1.37 -1.51
CA ASP A 76 -17.12 -0.70 -0.70
C ASP A 76 -15.82 -1.54 -0.70
N ALA A 77 -15.15 -1.52 -1.84
CA ALA A 77 -13.87 -2.19 -2.01
C ALA A 77 -12.96 -1.40 -2.95
N ALA A 78 -11.67 -1.46 -2.71
CA ALA A 78 -10.66 -0.79 -3.51
C ALA A 78 -9.42 -1.67 -3.70
N ILE A 79 -8.72 -1.44 -4.79
CA ILE A 79 -7.38 -1.99 -4.98
C ILE A 79 -6.43 -1.29 -4.03
N ASP A 80 -5.61 -2.06 -3.36
CA ASP A 80 -4.58 -1.59 -2.43
C ASP A 80 -3.24 -2.24 -2.75
N ALA A 81 -2.15 -1.65 -2.26
CA ALA A 81 -0.80 -2.14 -2.43
C ALA A 81 0.11 -1.68 -1.28
N HIS A 82 1.25 -2.32 -1.13
CA HIS A 82 2.24 -1.85 -0.17
C HIS A 82 2.77 -0.47 -0.57
N ARG A 83 2.62 0.49 0.35
CA ARG A 83 3.16 1.83 0.19
C ARG A 83 4.51 1.93 0.86
N LEU A 84 5.53 2.31 0.09
CA LEU A 84 6.86 2.60 0.58
C LEU A 84 7.11 4.10 0.53
N THR A 85 7.68 4.65 1.59
CA THR A 85 8.17 6.03 1.61
C THR A 85 9.67 6.02 1.35
N VAL A 86 10.08 6.61 0.22
CA VAL A 86 11.49 6.84 -0.11
C VAL A 86 11.93 8.11 0.60
N SER A 87 12.93 7.97 1.47
CA SER A 87 13.47 9.07 2.28
C SER A 87 14.99 9.17 2.14
N SER A 88 15.56 10.34 2.48
CA SER A 88 17.00 10.52 2.56
C SER A 88 17.59 9.84 3.80
N LYS A 89 18.81 9.29 3.67
CA LYS A 89 19.63 8.83 4.79
C LYS A 89 20.62 9.91 5.27
N THR A 90 20.87 10.92 4.43
CA THR A 90 21.86 11.95 4.70
C THR A 90 21.25 13.34 4.50
N LEU A 91 21.80 14.33 5.18
CA LEU A 91 21.52 15.74 4.92
C LEU A 91 22.13 16.14 3.57
N GLY A 92 21.34 16.81 2.71
CA GLY A 92 21.86 17.32 1.45
C GLY A 92 20.83 18.10 0.66
N ARG A 93 21.28 18.91 -0.29
CA ARG A 93 20.41 19.58 -1.27
C ARG A 93 20.13 18.63 -2.41
N ILE A 94 18.89 18.58 -2.88
CA ILE A 94 18.49 17.82 -4.07
C ILE A 94 19.07 18.55 -5.30
N ASP A 95 19.93 17.85 -6.03
CA ASP A 95 20.53 18.33 -7.27
C ASP A 95 19.66 17.96 -8.47
N SER A 96 19.16 16.73 -8.49
CA SER A 96 18.25 16.27 -9.54
C SER A 96 17.28 15.21 -9.02
N LEU A 97 16.10 15.15 -9.67
CA LEU A 97 15.09 14.11 -9.51
C LEU A 97 15.01 13.32 -10.82
N GLY A 98 15.11 12.00 -10.72
CA GLY A 98 15.07 11.08 -11.87
C GLY A 98 13.67 10.57 -12.22
N THR A 99 12.63 11.04 -11.51
CA THR A 99 11.24 10.62 -11.70
C THR A 99 10.29 11.69 -11.17
N ASP A 100 9.02 11.64 -11.62
CA ASP A 100 7.96 12.54 -11.15
C ASP A 100 6.72 11.76 -10.68
N GLU A 101 5.69 12.46 -10.20
CA GLU A 101 4.40 11.86 -9.82
C GLU A 101 3.75 11.17 -11.03
N GLY A 102 3.26 9.95 -10.80
CA GLY A 102 2.64 9.12 -11.83
C GLY A 102 3.60 8.26 -12.63
N ASP A 103 4.91 8.46 -12.51
CA ASP A 103 5.90 7.66 -13.23
C ASP A 103 6.02 6.24 -12.67
N THR A 104 6.19 5.28 -13.55
CA THR A 104 6.57 3.91 -13.20
C THR A 104 8.08 3.81 -13.06
N ILE A 105 8.54 3.25 -11.96
CA ILE A 105 9.96 3.11 -11.61
C ILE A 105 10.35 1.64 -11.49
N ALA A 106 11.55 1.33 -11.92
CA ALA A 106 12.15 0.00 -11.79
C ALA A 106 13.00 -0.13 -10.53
N THR A 107 13.15 -1.34 -10.03
CA THR A 107 14.08 -1.64 -8.92
C THR A 107 15.51 -1.22 -9.29
N GLY A 108 16.19 -0.49 -8.39
CA GLY A 108 17.55 0.03 -8.61
C GLY A 108 17.63 1.33 -9.41
N GLN A 109 16.53 1.80 -10.00
CA GLN A 109 16.48 3.09 -10.70
C GLN A 109 16.85 4.24 -9.76
N VAL A 110 17.67 5.18 -10.24
CA VAL A 110 18.02 6.39 -9.49
C VAL A 110 16.81 7.32 -9.46
N LEU A 111 16.35 7.64 -8.25
CA LEU A 111 15.21 8.52 -8.02
C LEU A 111 15.65 9.94 -7.65
N VAL A 112 16.71 10.04 -6.84
CA VAL A 112 17.20 11.32 -6.33
C VAL A 112 18.71 11.32 -6.34
N GLN A 113 19.29 12.44 -6.73
CA GLN A 113 20.70 12.72 -6.57
C GLN A 113 20.84 13.98 -5.71
N LEU A 114 21.50 13.82 -4.57
CA LEU A 114 21.87 14.93 -3.72
C LEU A 114 23.19 15.54 -4.18
N ASN A 115 23.40 16.79 -3.86
CA ASN A 115 24.67 17.48 -4.13
C ASN A 115 25.79 16.83 -3.33
N THR A 116 26.85 16.45 -4.03
CA THR A 116 27.99 15.72 -3.48
C THR A 116 29.28 16.54 -3.41
N SER A 117 29.24 17.83 -3.79
CA SER A 117 30.44 18.66 -3.91
C SER A 117 31.27 18.70 -2.63
N ASP A 118 30.63 18.88 -1.48
CA ASP A 118 31.31 18.95 -0.19
C ASP A 118 31.89 17.58 0.21
N LEU A 119 31.18 16.48 -0.07
CA LEU A 119 31.65 15.13 0.20
C LEU A 119 32.84 14.76 -0.68
N LEU A 120 32.84 15.19 -1.95
CA LEU A 120 33.98 15.00 -2.86
C LEU A 120 35.21 15.79 -2.41
N ALA A 121 35.03 17.02 -1.93
CA ALA A 121 36.11 17.82 -1.35
C ALA A 121 36.69 17.16 -0.09
N GLN A 122 35.83 16.68 0.81
CA GLN A 122 36.26 15.94 2.01
C GLN A 122 37.02 14.64 1.66
N ARG A 123 36.54 13.91 0.64
CA ARG A 123 37.22 12.72 0.13
C ARG A 123 38.61 13.05 -0.40
N ALA A 124 38.74 14.11 -1.19
CA ALA A 124 40.04 14.56 -1.71
C ALA A 124 41.00 14.94 -0.57
N GLN A 125 40.54 15.62 0.46
CA GLN A 125 41.29 15.96 1.64
C GLN A 125 41.76 14.68 2.40
N ALA A 126 40.87 13.71 2.60
CA ALA A 126 41.19 12.45 3.24
C ALA A 126 42.25 11.64 2.44
N HIS A 127 42.17 11.63 1.11
CA HIS A 127 43.17 11.02 0.23
C HIS A 127 44.55 11.71 0.35
N SER A 128 44.58 13.04 0.48
CA SER A 128 45.81 13.75 0.75
C SER A 128 46.41 13.35 2.09
N GLY A 129 45.59 13.16 3.13
CA GLY A 129 45.98 12.63 4.43
C GLY A 129 46.55 11.22 4.33
N LEU A 130 45.97 10.36 3.49
CA LEU A 130 46.49 8.99 3.25
C LEU A 130 47.88 9.05 2.62
N THR A 131 48.11 9.93 1.67
CA THR A 131 49.45 10.10 1.04
C THR A 131 50.50 10.50 2.08
N VAL A 132 50.16 11.41 3.00
CA VAL A 132 51.05 11.80 4.10
C VAL A 132 51.32 10.62 5.04
N ALA A 133 50.29 9.86 5.42
CA ALA A 133 50.45 8.66 6.28
C ALA A 133 51.34 7.59 5.61
N GLN A 134 51.20 7.37 4.31
CA GLN A 134 52.04 6.46 3.53
C GLN A 134 53.50 6.92 3.50
N ALA A 135 53.76 8.21 3.32
CA ALA A 135 55.12 8.78 3.38
C ALA A 135 55.75 8.59 4.77
N ASN A 136 54.98 8.80 5.85
CA ASN A 136 55.45 8.55 7.22
C ASN A 136 55.72 7.08 7.48
N MET A 137 54.93 6.16 6.97
CA MET A 137 55.20 4.73 7.06
C MET A 137 56.46 4.36 6.32
N HIS A 138 56.70 4.93 5.13
CA HIS A 138 57.97 4.71 4.41
C HIS A 138 59.18 5.20 5.20
N LEU A 139 59.11 6.37 5.83
CA LEU A 139 60.18 6.88 6.71
C LEU A 139 60.42 5.95 7.91
N ALA A 140 59.35 5.49 8.58
CA ALA A 140 59.44 4.55 9.69
C ALA A 140 60.03 3.20 9.26
N ARG A 141 59.75 2.72 8.04
CA ARG A 141 60.34 1.51 7.48
C ARG A 141 61.83 1.65 7.26
N VAL A 142 62.28 2.74 6.65
CA VAL A 142 63.73 3.01 6.45
C VAL A 142 64.47 3.10 7.80
N THR A 143 63.84 3.74 8.80
CA THR A 143 64.35 3.82 10.15
C THR A 143 64.49 2.43 10.79
N LEU A 144 63.52 1.55 10.62
CA LEU A 144 63.56 0.18 11.13
C LEU A 144 64.65 -0.63 10.43
N GLU A 145 64.80 -0.56 9.11
CA GLU A 145 65.85 -1.27 8.35
C GLU A 145 67.24 -0.88 8.82
N ARG A 146 67.44 0.43 9.10
CA ARG A 146 68.72 0.90 9.68
C ARG A 146 68.93 0.32 11.09
N ALA A 147 67.96 0.46 11.99
CA ALA A 147 68.06 -0.04 13.36
C ALA A 147 68.28 -1.57 13.43
N GLN A 148 67.60 -2.28 12.49
CA GLN A 148 67.79 -3.72 12.35
C GLN A 148 69.27 -4.08 11.98
N SER A 149 69.84 -3.42 11.00
CA SER A 149 71.19 -3.62 10.55
C SER A 149 72.22 -3.31 11.68
N ASP A 150 71.96 -2.23 12.45
CA ASP A 150 72.80 -1.85 13.58
C ASP A 150 72.73 -2.87 14.73
N TRP A 151 71.49 -3.37 15.03
CA TRP A 151 71.32 -4.44 16.04
C TRP A 151 71.93 -5.75 15.60
N GLU A 152 71.75 -6.16 14.34
CA GLU A 152 72.43 -7.39 13.82
C GLU A 152 73.95 -7.30 13.95
N ARG A 153 74.53 -6.15 13.63
CA ARG A 153 76.01 -5.90 13.83
C ARG A 153 76.38 -5.93 15.29
N ALA A 154 75.60 -5.27 16.16
CA ALA A 154 75.82 -5.31 17.62
C ALA A 154 75.76 -6.74 18.16
N ARG A 155 74.84 -7.56 17.67
CA ARG A 155 74.76 -8.99 18.07
C ARG A 155 75.99 -9.81 17.71
N LEU A 156 76.57 -9.58 16.52
CA LEU A 156 77.76 -10.22 16.09
C LEU A 156 78.97 -9.82 16.98
N LEU A 157 79.12 -8.50 17.27
CA LEU A 157 80.18 -7.96 18.12
C LEU A 157 80.06 -8.41 19.59
N PHE A 158 78.80 -8.49 20.10
CA PHE A 158 78.56 -9.01 21.46
C PHE A 158 78.91 -10.49 21.58
N ASN A 159 78.57 -11.30 20.59
CA ASN A 159 78.93 -12.72 20.56
C ASN A 159 80.43 -12.94 20.47
N SER A 160 81.17 -12.00 19.86
CA SER A 160 82.70 -12.05 19.83
C SER A 160 83.33 -11.38 21.04
N GLN A 161 82.54 -11.01 22.05
CA GLN A 161 83.01 -10.37 23.30
C GLN A 161 83.76 -9.01 23.08
N THR A 162 83.48 -8.34 21.98
CA THR A 162 84.11 -7.04 21.63
C THR A 162 83.17 -5.85 21.91
N MET A 163 81.97 -6.08 22.51
CA MET A 163 81.00 -5.07 22.84
C MET A 163 80.44 -5.22 24.26
N THR A 164 80.17 -4.10 24.95
CA THR A 164 79.60 -4.13 26.32
C THR A 164 78.08 -4.50 26.28
N PRO A 165 77.61 -5.16 27.38
CA PRO A 165 76.14 -5.47 27.47
C PRO A 165 75.22 -4.23 27.32
N GLU A 166 75.62 -3.11 27.87
CA GLU A 166 74.90 -1.83 27.79
C GLU A 166 74.75 -1.35 26.35
N GLN A 167 75.84 -1.42 25.56
CA GLN A 167 75.78 -1.05 24.13
C GLN A 167 74.85 -1.98 23.30
N PHE A 168 74.92 -3.29 23.63
CA PHE A 168 74.04 -4.28 23.00
C PHE A 168 72.55 -4.01 23.32
N ASP A 169 72.24 -3.76 24.61
CA ASP A 169 70.86 -3.47 25.05
C ASP A 169 70.34 -2.18 24.44
N HIS A 170 71.22 -1.18 24.28
CA HIS A 170 70.86 0.07 23.57
C HIS A 170 70.52 -0.21 22.12
N ALA A 171 71.30 -0.95 21.37
CA ALA A 171 71.00 -1.26 19.96
C ALA A 171 69.67 -2.06 19.80
N LYS A 172 69.42 -2.99 20.74
CA LYS A 172 68.17 -3.75 20.80
C LYS A 172 66.99 -2.85 21.07
N SER A 173 67.08 -1.94 22.05
CA SER A 173 66.02 -1.01 22.41
C SER A 173 65.66 -0.05 21.24
N GLU A 174 66.70 0.40 20.50
CA GLU A 174 66.44 1.22 19.28
C GLU A 174 65.73 0.43 18.18
N TYR A 175 66.07 -0.83 17.96
CA TYR A 175 65.40 -1.73 17.05
C TYR A 175 63.92 -1.92 17.46
N ASP A 176 63.63 -2.25 18.73
CA ASP A 176 62.32 -2.46 19.27
C ASP A 176 61.49 -1.16 19.16
N ALA A 177 62.06 -0.01 19.43
CA ALA A 177 61.45 1.29 19.27
C ALA A 177 61.10 1.62 17.80
N ALA A 178 62.01 1.31 16.86
CA ALA A 178 61.75 1.52 15.43
C ALA A 178 60.64 0.60 14.91
N GLN A 179 60.57 -0.64 15.39
CA GLN A 179 59.49 -1.57 15.09
C GLN A 179 58.13 -1.05 15.58
N ALA A 180 58.08 -0.53 16.81
CA ALA A 180 56.87 0.08 17.35
C ALA A 180 56.43 1.33 16.54
N ARG A 181 57.38 2.19 16.10
CA ARG A 181 57.10 3.33 15.26
C ARG A 181 56.49 2.92 13.91
N LEU A 182 56.98 1.85 13.28
CA LEU A 182 56.40 1.32 12.04
C LEU A 182 54.97 0.81 12.27
N ALA A 183 54.74 0.09 13.40
CA ALA A 183 53.38 -0.37 13.74
C ALA A 183 52.38 0.79 13.92
N VAL A 184 52.81 1.89 14.57
CA VAL A 184 52.03 3.12 14.71
C VAL A 184 51.74 3.73 13.35
N ALA A 185 52.71 3.87 12.46
CA ALA A 185 52.53 4.42 11.12
C ALA A 185 51.57 3.58 10.28
N GLN A 186 51.63 2.24 10.40
CA GLN A 186 50.68 1.33 9.74
C GLN A 186 49.25 1.50 10.30
N ALA A 187 49.12 1.68 11.62
CA ALA A 187 47.80 1.95 12.23
C ALA A 187 47.21 3.27 11.75
N GLN A 188 48.05 4.29 11.54
CA GLN A 188 47.60 5.59 11.00
C GLN A 188 47.07 5.46 9.58
N ILE A 189 47.69 4.65 8.71
CA ILE A 189 47.13 4.37 7.35
C ILE A 189 45.77 3.75 7.46
N ARG A 190 45.60 2.67 8.26
CA ARG A 190 44.30 2.00 8.43
C ARG A 190 43.22 2.96 8.95
N SER A 191 43.56 3.88 9.85
CA SER A 191 42.65 4.90 10.36
C SER A 191 42.21 5.83 9.26
N THR A 192 43.13 6.29 8.39
CA THR A 192 42.79 7.21 7.28
C THR A 192 42.00 6.50 6.19
N GLU A 193 42.31 5.23 5.89
CA GLU A 193 41.52 4.40 4.95
C GLU A 193 40.07 4.22 5.43
N THR A 194 39.90 3.98 6.75
CA THR A 194 38.56 3.90 7.36
C THR A 194 37.81 5.21 7.23
N GLN A 195 38.49 6.35 7.40
CA GLN A 195 37.86 7.67 7.19
C GLN A 195 37.39 7.85 5.75
N ILE A 196 38.16 7.43 4.75
CA ILE A 196 37.77 7.46 3.34
C ILE A 196 36.54 6.58 3.11
N ALA A 197 36.48 5.36 3.67
CA ALA A 197 35.37 4.45 3.55
C ALA A 197 34.06 5.03 4.13
N VAL A 198 34.14 5.80 5.23
CA VAL A 198 32.98 6.51 5.79
C VAL A 198 32.45 7.57 4.81
N ILE A 199 33.36 8.34 4.19
CA ILE A 199 32.98 9.35 3.20
C ILE A 199 32.38 8.68 1.94
N ASP A 200 32.97 7.58 1.46
CA ASP A 200 32.45 6.83 0.31
C ASP A 200 31.06 6.25 0.60
N THR A 201 30.79 5.82 1.83
CA THR A 201 29.46 5.41 2.27
C THR A 201 28.47 6.59 2.20
N SER A 202 28.89 7.77 2.64
CA SER A 202 28.07 8.99 2.57
C SER A 202 27.80 9.41 1.13
N LEU A 203 28.76 9.29 0.23
CA LEU A 203 28.61 9.50 -1.21
C LEU A 203 27.62 8.51 -1.83
N SER A 204 27.68 7.24 -1.46
CA SER A 204 26.74 6.22 -1.93
C SER A 204 25.31 6.51 -1.46
N ASN A 205 25.13 7.02 -0.25
CA ASN A 205 23.83 7.40 0.31
C ASN A 205 23.27 8.70 -0.31
N ALA A 206 24.10 9.51 -0.98
CA ALA A 206 23.65 10.69 -1.72
C ALA A 206 22.91 10.35 -3.02
N ILE A 207 23.03 9.11 -3.50
CA ILE A 207 22.27 8.60 -4.66
C ILE A 207 21.18 7.67 -4.15
N ILE A 208 19.94 8.15 -4.16
CA ILE A 208 18.79 7.40 -3.65
C ILE A 208 18.17 6.62 -4.80
N ARG A 209 18.06 5.30 -4.64
CA ARG A 209 17.52 4.38 -5.63
C ARG A 209 16.24 3.74 -5.15
N SER A 210 15.39 3.31 -6.11
CA SER A 210 14.19 2.54 -5.78
C SER A 210 14.56 1.13 -5.31
N PRO A 211 14.04 0.67 -4.15
CA PRO A 211 14.21 -0.71 -3.71
C PRO A 211 13.22 -1.69 -4.35
N LEU A 212 12.19 -1.19 -5.06
CA LEU A 212 11.13 -2.00 -5.65
C LEU A 212 10.72 -1.48 -7.03
N HIS A 213 9.97 -2.30 -7.78
CA HIS A 213 9.24 -1.90 -8.98
C HIS A 213 7.88 -1.34 -8.56
N GLY A 214 7.51 -0.14 -9.07
CA GLY A 214 6.28 0.49 -8.61
C GLY A 214 5.94 1.78 -9.32
N VAL A 215 4.94 2.49 -8.79
CA VAL A 215 4.50 3.80 -9.28
C VAL A 215 4.67 4.86 -8.20
N VAL A 216 5.18 6.02 -8.58
CA VAL A 216 5.30 7.18 -7.69
C VAL A 216 3.93 7.80 -7.49
N SER A 217 3.40 7.69 -6.27
CA SER A 217 2.09 8.24 -5.94
C SER A 217 2.14 9.70 -5.52
N LYS A 218 3.25 10.12 -4.89
CA LYS A 218 3.40 11.50 -4.43
C LYS A 218 4.86 11.90 -4.30
N ARG A 219 5.16 13.12 -4.69
CA ARG A 219 6.44 13.81 -4.48
C ARG A 219 6.28 14.82 -3.35
N TRP A 220 7.18 14.77 -2.37
CA TRP A 220 7.17 15.64 -1.20
C TRP A 220 8.26 16.72 -1.23
N ALA A 221 9.26 16.57 -2.11
CA ALA A 221 10.38 17.49 -2.21
C ALA A 221 10.69 17.83 -3.68
N MET A 222 11.28 19.00 -3.91
CA MET A 222 11.62 19.52 -5.22
C MET A 222 13.14 19.66 -5.40
N VAL A 223 13.58 19.80 -6.64
CA VAL A 223 14.97 20.14 -6.94
C VAL A 223 15.32 21.48 -6.29
N GLY A 224 16.46 21.52 -5.59
CA GLY A 224 16.91 22.67 -4.82
C GLY A 224 16.56 22.63 -3.34
N ASP A 225 15.60 21.80 -2.91
CA ASP A 225 15.27 21.61 -1.50
C ASP A 225 16.42 20.95 -0.74
N VAL A 226 16.54 21.30 0.55
CA VAL A 226 17.45 20.64 1.47
C VAL A 226 16.67 19.60 2.29
N VAL A 227 17.04 18.35 2.13
CA VAL A 227 16.40 17.23 2.84
C VAL A 227 17.25 16.76 4.02
N GLN A 228 16.56 16.33 5.07
CA GLN A 228 17.16 15.78 6.28
C GLN A 228 17.04 14.24 6.32
N PRO A 229 17.82 13.55 7.15
CA PRO A 229 17.65 12.13 7.38
C PRO A 229 16.20 11.80 7.77
N SER A 230 15.65 10.74 7.18
CA SER A 230 14.26 10.29 7.35
C SER A 230 13.18 11.20 6.77
N GLN A 231 13.53 12.31 6.13
CA GLN A 231 12.56 13.15 5.42
C GLN A 231 12.08 12.43 4.16
N ALA A 232 10.75 12.33 4.01
CA ALA A 232 10.12 11.75 2.83
C ALA A 232 10.40 12.59 1.59
N ILE A 233 10.75 11.94 0.48
CA ILE A 233 10.94 12.56 -0.83
C ILE A 233 9.88 12.06 -1.79
N PHE A 234 9.65 10.74 -1.84
CA PHE A 234 8.62 10.11 -2.64
C PHE A 234 7.80 9.11 -1.84
N SER A 235 6.53 8.98 -2.18
CA SER A 235 5.71 7.82 -1.81
C SER A 235 5.54 6.95 -3.06
N VAL A 236 5.81 5.65 -2.92
CA VAL A 236 5.79 4.68 -4.02
C VAL A 236 4.87 3.53 -3.64
N TYR A 237 4.01 3.10 -4.57
CA TYR A 237 3.25 1.87 -4.43
C TYR A 237 3.94 0.73 -5.19
N ASP A 238 4.01 -0.43 -4.53
CA ASP A 238 4.49 -1.68 -5.12
C ASP A 238 3.43 -2.23 -6.08
N LEU A 239 3.75 -2.34 -7.37
CA LEU A 239 2.83 -2.89 -8.38
C LEU A 239 2.90 -4.42 -8.48
N ASP A 240 3.92 -5.05 -7.93
CA ASP A 240 4.09 -6.50 -7.98
C ASP A 240 3.25 -7.21 -6.89
N SER A 241 2.76 -6.44 -5.90
CA SER A 241 2.05 -6.95 -4.74
C SER A 241 0.75 -6.16 -4.49
N VAL A 242 -0.21 -6.31 -5.41
CA VAL A 242 -1.53 -5.68 -5.31
C VAL A 242 -2.57 -6.65 -4.78
N TRP A 243 -3.54 -6.14 -4.02
CA TRP A 243 -4.70 -6.89 -3.53
C TRP A 243 -5.94 -6.02 -3.51
N VAL A 244 -7.10 -6.60 -3.24
CA VAL A 244 -8.33 -5.88 -3.00
C VAL A 244 -8.62 -5.87 -1.50
N THR A 245 -8.87 -4.69 -0.96
CA THR A 245 -9.41 -4.49 0.39
C THR A 245 -10.91 -4.25 0.26
N ALA A 246 -11.72 -5.21 0.72
CA ALA A 246 -13.17 -5.15 0.66
C ALA A 246 -13.74 -4.96 2.06
N ASN A 247 -14.55 -3.92 2.27
CA ASN A 247 -15.22 -3.67 3.54
C ASN A 247 -16.60 -4.33 3.54
N LEU A 248 -16.72 -5.40 4.30
CA LEU A 248 -17.93 -6.21 4.39
C LEU A 248 -18.65 -5.95 5.71
N GLU A 249 -20.00 -5.94 5.66
CA GLU A 249 -20.82 -5.85 6.86
C GLU A 249 -20.56 -7.05 7.81
N GLU A 250 -20.41 -6.78 9.10
CA GLU A 250 -20.19 -7.79 10.14
C GLU A 250 -21.23 -8.92 10.08
N THR A 251 -22.48 -8.58 9.76
CA THR A 251 -23.60 -9.54 9.64
C THR A 251 -23.41 -10.59 8.54
N LYS A 252 -22.55 -10.30 7.55
CA LYS A 252 -22.27 -11.17 6.41
C LYS A 252 -21.02 -12.03 6.60
N LEU A 253 -20.13 -11.65 7.55
CA LEU A 253 -18.83 -12.30 7.77
C LEU A 253 -18.93 -13.76 8.18
N GLY A 254 -19.92 -14.13 9.00
CA GLY A 254 -20.09 -15.53 9.45
C GLY A 254 -20.28 -16.55 8.32
N ARG A 255 -20.46 -16.08 7.07
CA ARG A 255 -20.65 -16.89 5.87
C ARG A 255 -19.39 -17.00 5.00
N ILE A 256 -18.36 -16.22 5.30
CA ILE A 256 -17.13 -16.12 4.52
C ILE A 256 -16.01 -16.84 5.24
N GLN A 257 -15.23 -17.59 4.48
CA GLN A 257 -14.07 -18.32 4.98
C GLN A 257 -12.83 -17.94 4.16
N GLN A 258 -11.67 -18.16 4.76
CA GLN A 258 -10.41 -18.06 4.04
C GLN A 258 -10.41 -19.03 2.85
N ASP A 259 -9.78 -18.67 1.74
CA ASP A 259 -9.76 -19.39 0.46
C ASP A 259 -11.09 -19.42 -0.32
N ASP A 260 -12.15 -18.73 0.12
CA ASP A 260 -13.35 -18.59 -0.68
C ASP A 260 -13.05 -17.85 -1.98
N SER A 261 -13.63 -18.35 -3.09
CA SER A 261 -13.45 -17.76 -4.41
C SER A 261 -14.21 -16.44 -4.54
N VAL A 262 -13.57 -15.45 -5.14
CA VAL A 262 -14.10 -14.11 -5.28
C VAL A 262 -14.09 -13.70 -6.74
N PHE A 263 -15.21 -13.16 -7.22
CA PHE A 263 -15.31 -12.45 -8.49
C PHE A 263 -15.12 -10.96 -8.23
N ILE A 264 -14.23 -10.34 -8.98
CA ILE A 264 -13.85 -8.95 -8.83
C ILE A 264 -14.16 -8.24 -10.14
N HIS A 265 -14.91 -7.16 -10.06
CA HIS A 265 -15.18 -6.25 -11.16
C HIS A 265 -14.49 -4.93 -10.87
N VAL A 266 -13.57 -4.53 -11.74
CA VAL A 266 -12.83 -3.26 -11.60
C VAL A 266 -13.51 -2.21 -12.44
N ASP A 267 -13.96 -1.12 -11.84
CA ASP A 267 -14.76 -0.08 -12.52
C ASP A 267 -14.03 0.55 -13.71
N SER A 268 -12.71 0.68 -13.60
CA SER A 268 -11.87 1.21 -14.68
C SER A 268 -11.71 0.25 -15.87
N TYR A 269 -12.07 -1.04 -15.70
CA TYR A 269 -11.91 -2.07 -16.72
C TYR A 269 -13.16 -2.95 -16.83
N PRO A 270 -14.30 -2.39 -17.30
CA PRO A 270 -15.61 -3.08 -17.30
C PRO A 270 -15.63 -4.36 -18.15
N ASP A 271 -14.82 -4.41 -19.21
CA ASP A 271 -14.76 -5.56 -20.13
C ASP A 271 -13.84 -6.69 -19.63
N ARG A 272 -13.12 -6.48 -18.51
CA ARG A 272 -12.20 -7.47 -17.95
C ARG A 272 -12.76 -8.11 -16.69
N LYS A 273 -12.53 -9.41 -16.59
CA LYS A 273 -12.93 -10.20 -15.43
C LYS A 273 -11.70 -10.54 -14.61
N PHE A 274 -11.77 -10.26 -13.34
CA PHE A 274 -10.75 -10.65 -12.38
C PHE A 274 -11.36 -11.64 -11.38
N VAL A 275 -10.51 -12.53 -10.92
CA VAL A 275 -10.85 -13.50 -9.87
C VAL A 275 -9.82 -13.41 -8.76
N GLY A 276 -10.24 -13.83 -7.57
CA GLY A 276 -9.38 -13.82 -6.42
C GLY A 276 -9.79 -14.85 -5.40
N ARG A 277 -9.07 -14.85 -4.29
CA ARG A 277 -9.41 -15.63 -3.09
C ARG A 277 -9.32 -14.75 -1.86
N VAL A 278 -10.16 -15.06 -0.87
CA VAL A 278 -10.05 -14.45 0.45
C VAL A 278 -8.74 -14.90 1.08
N VAL A 279 -7.83 -13.95 1.31
CA VAL A 279 -6.52 -14.20 1.93
C VAL A 279 -6.62 -14.08 3.43
N GLU A 280 -7.26 -13.00 3.89
CA GLU A 280 -7.34 -12.66 5.30
C GLU A 280 -8.66 -11.94 5.61
N ILE A 281 -9.25 -12.25 6.74
CA ILE A 281 -10.40 -11.54 7.28
C ILE A 281 -9.89 -10.72 8.46
N GLY A 282 -10.06 -9.40 8.41
CA GLY A 282 -9.59 -8.50 9.45
C GLY A 282 -10.17 -8.85 10.83
N ALA A 283 -9.31 -8.81 11.83
CA ALA A 283 -9.71 -9.10 13.21
C ALA A 283 -10.45 -7.92 13.89
N ASN A 284 -10.51 -6.75 13.23
CA ASN A 284 -11.02 -5.52 13.81
C ASN A 284 -12.03 -4.84 12.88
N THR A 285 -12.98 -4.11 13.48
CA THR A 285 -13.91 -3.28 12.72
C THR A 285 -13.29 -1.94 12.37
N ALA A 286 -13.65 -1.37 11.22
CA ALA A 286 -13.15 -0.06 10.77
C ALA A 286 -13.41 1.07 11.78
N ALA A 287 -14.48 0.97 12.57
CA ALA A 287 -14.83 1.97 13.58
C ALA A 287 -13.83 2.04 14.75
N GLN A 288 -13.10 0.97 15.03
CA GLN A 288 -12.15 0.92 16.15
C GLN A 288 -10.87 1.72 15.87
N PHE A 289 -10.55 1.96 14.60
CA PHE A 289 -9.40 2.77 14.17
C PHE A 289 -9.80 4.15 13.65
N SER A 290 -11.08 4.52 13.77
CA SER A 290 -11.52 5.88 13.42
C SER A 290 -10.92 6.90 14.37
N LEU A 291 -10.35 7.97 13.82
CA LEU A 291 -9.87 9.12 14.60
C LEU A 291 -10.97 9.76 15.48
N ILE A 292 -12.23 9.58 15.11
CA ILE A 292 -13.41 10.01 15.88
C ILE A 292 -14.26 8.76 16.09
N PRO A 293 -14.12 8.06 17.22
CA PRO A 293 -15.00 6.93 17.54
C PRO A 293 -16.45 7.42 17.62
N PRO A 294 -17.43 6.65 17.13
CA PRO A 294 -18.84 7.01 17.30
C PRO A 294 -19.16 7.00 18.80
N ASN A 295 -19.20 8.20 19.41
CA ASN A 295 -19.47 8.35 20.82
C ASN A 295 -20.96 8.68 21.00
N ASN A 296 -21.73 7.71 21.50
CA ASN A 296 -23.16 7.86 21.81
C ASN A 296 -23.37 8.47 23.20
N ALA A 297 -22.75 9.64 23.46
CA ALA A 297 -22.85 10.32 24.75
C ALA A 297 -24.27 10.83 25.11
N SER A 298 -25.21 10.77 24.15
CA SER A 298 -26.60 11.30 24.31
C SER A 298 -27.63 10.25 24.70
N GLY A 299 -27.25 9.02 25.07
CA GLY A 299 -28.17 8.01 25.61
C GLY A 299 -29.10 7.33 24.61
N ASN A 300 -29.08 7.69 23.34
CA ASN A 300 -29.85 7.04 22.29
C ASN A 300 -28.96 6.05 21.53
N PHE A 301 -29.02 4.76 21.88
CA PHE A 301 -28.21 3.71 21.28
C PHE A 301 -28.80 3.31 19.93
N THR A 302 -28.26 3.85 18.84
CA THR A 302 -28.54 3.36 17.48
C THR A 302 -27.49 2.32 17.09
N LYS A 303 -27.87 1.06 16.95
CA LYS A 303 -26.97 0.00 16.48
C LYS A 303 -26.60 0.27 15.01
N VAL A 304 -25.37 0.72 14.76
CA VAL A 304 -24.81 0.87 13.41
C VAL A 304 -24.09 -0.42 13.04
N THR A 305 -24.41 -0.99 11.89
CA THR A 305 -23.72 -2.16 11.36
C THR A 305 -22.26 -1.82 11.11
N GLN A 306 -21.38 -2.55 11.76
CA GLN A 306 -19.94 -2.36 11.59
C GLN A 306 -19.44 -3.02 10.30
N ARG A 307 -18.36 -2.48 9.72
CA ARG A 307 -17.68 -3.05 8.55
C ARG A 307 -16.32 -3.62 8.97
N VAL A 308 -15.98 -4.75 8.40
CA VAL A 308 -14.70 -5.44 8.60
C VAL A 308 -14.00 -5.55 7.25
N SER A 309 -12.73 -5.20 7.23
CA SER A 309 -11.91 -5.27 6.03
C SER A 309 -11.50 -6.73 5.75
N VAL A 310 -11.68 -7.15 4.51
CA VAL A 310 -11.29 -8.47 4.02
C VAL A 310 -10.27 -8.26 2.90
N LYS A 311 -9.10 -8.89 3.05
CA LYS A 311 -8.04 -8.87 2.04
C LYS A 311 -8.24 -10.01 1.05
N ILE A 312 -8.26 -9.67 -0.23
CA ILE A 312 -8.55 -10.59 -1.33
C ILE A 312 -7.42 -10.51 -2.34
N SER A 313 -6.85 -11.64 -2.74
CA SER A 313 -5.90 -11.69 -3.87
C SER A 313 -6.62 -11.33 -5.17
N ILE A 314 -5.90 -10.74 -6.13
CA ILE A 314 -6.46 -10.41 -7.44
C ILE A 314 -5.61 -11.02 -8.54
N MET A 315 -6.28 -11.69 -9.50
CA MET A 315 -5.66 -12.26 -10.70
C MET A 315 -6.58 -12.03 -11.89
N PRO A 316 -6.04 -11.71 -13.07
CA PRO A 316 -6.84 -11.66 -14.29
C PRO A 316 -7.37 -13.06 -14.60
N LEU A 317 -8.61 -13.16 -15.05
CA LEU A 317 -9.21 -14.42 -15.49
C LEU A 317 -8.80 -14.74 -16.94
N ASP A 318 -8.50 -13.72 -17.73
CA ASP A 318 -8.16 -13.83 -19.16
C ASP A 318 -6.63 -13.83 -19.34
N ASP A 319 -6.15 -14.74 -20.17
CA ASP A 319 -4.73 -14.87 -20.61
C ASP A 319 -4.32 -13.73 -21.57
N SER A 320 -4.89 -12.56 -21.43
CA SER A 320 -4.63 -11.42 -22.29
C SER A 320 -3.21 -10.88 -22.05
N PRO A 321 -2.35 -10.80 -23.09
CA PRO A 321 -0.95 -10.37 -22.95
C PRO A 321 -0.79 -8.88 -22.62
N ARG A 322 -1.88 -8.12 -22.54
CA ARG A 322 -1.84 -6.72 -22.10
C ARG A 322 -1.83 -6.67 -20.57
N VAL A 323 -0.66 -6.40 -20.03
CA VAL A 323 -0.51 -6.04 -18.63
C VAL A 323 -1.42 -4.83 -18.36
N THR A 324 -2.49 -5.07 -17.62
CA THR A 324 -3.40 -4.00 -17.21
C THR A 324 -2.89 -3.48 -15.87
N PRO A 325 -2.38 -2.26 -15.78
CA PRO A 325 -1.88 -1.76 -14.51
C PRO A 325 -3.05 -1.58 -13.54
N LEU A 326 -3.06 -2.39 -12.49
CA LEU A 326 -3.98 -2.25 -11.37
C LEU A 326 -3.39 -1.23 -10.40
N LEU A 327 -3.93 -0.02 -10.42
CA LEU A 327 -3.42 1.06 -9.57
C LEU A 327 -4.14 1.08 -8.22
N PRO A 328 -3.41 1.24 -7.11
CA PRO A 328 -4.02 1.44 -5.80
C PRO A 328 -4.99 2.63 -5.78
N GLY A 329 -6.12 2.45 -5.12
CA GLY A 329 -7.20 3.44 -5.09
C GLY A 329 -8.29 3.25 -6.15
N MET A 330 -8.13 2.32 -7.11
CA MET A 330 -9.22 1.98 -8.04
C MET A 330 -10.36 1.31 -7.30
N SER A 331 -11.60 1.75 -7.57
CA SER A 331 -12.82 1.16 -7.03
C SER A 331 -13.12 -0.17 -7.70
N VAL A 332 -13.63 -1.10 -6.90
CA VAL A 332 -13.99 -2.45 -7.36
C VAL A 332 -15.28 -2.93 -6.70
N GLU A 333 -16.08 -3.70 -7.43
CA GLU A 333 -17.19 -4.47 -6.88
C GLU A 333 -16.72 -5.91 -6.63
N VAL A 334 -16.99 -6.42 -5.44
CA VAL A 334 -16.56 -7.76 -5.01
C VAL A 334 -17.76 -8.66 -4.75
N LYS A 335 -17.72 -9.89 -5.30
CA LYS A 335 -18.73 -10.94 -5.06
C LYS A 335 -18.04 -12.20 -4.56
N VAL A 336 -18.13 -12.45 -3.26
CA VAL A 336 -17.56 -13.65 -2.60
C VAL A 336 -18.54 -14.80 -2.72
N LYS A 337 -18.11 -15.93 -3.28
CA LYS A 337 -18.88 -17.16 -3.38
C LYS A 337 -18.76 -17.92 -2.07
N VAL A 338 -19.84 -17.92 -1.29
CA VAL A 338 -19.87 -18.61 0.01
C VAL A 338 -20.23 -20.08 -0.15
N ARG A 339 -19.60 -20.95 0.64
CA ARG A 339 -19.95 -22.37 0.72
C ARG A 339 -21.30 -22.50 1.41
N GLN A 340 -22.15 -23.39 0.88
CA GLN A 340 -23.35 -23.80 1.58
C GLN A 340 -22.95 -24.81 2.67
N THR A 341 -23.21 -24.44 3.91
CA THR A 341 -23.17 -25.38 5.05
C THR A 341 -24.45 -26.19 5.07
#